data_968dbba121ab5ad8ce7d94bec7581404
#
_entry.id   968dbba121ab5ad8ce7d94bec7581404
#
_cell.length_a   1.000
_cell.length_b   1.000
_cell.length_c   1.000
_cell.angle_alpha   90.00
_cell.angle_beta   90.00
_cell.angle_gamma   90.00
#
_symmetry.space_group_name_H-M   'P 1'
#
loop_
_entity.id
_entity.type
_entity.pdbx_description
1 polymer ?
#
loop_
_entity_poly.entity_id
_entity_poly.type
_entity_poly.pdbx_seq_one_letter_code
_entity_poly.pdbx_strand_id
1 'polypeptide(L)'
;MIYFNSDYLEGAHPSVMARLNETNMVQTVGYGEDEYCAAAREKIRAVCQAPEADVHFLVGGTQTNTTVIASILRPWQGVLSADSGHINCHEAGAIESTGHKVITLPAAEGKITAQQVQDYVEWHRNDESTEHIVQPSMVYISHPTEGGTLYSKAELTALYDTCRKYGLPLFIDGARLGYGVMADGSELTIPEIARLCDVFYIGGTKVGALFGEAVVIMNPALKKDFRFIMKQRGGRMAKGRLLGIQFDALFTDDLYFKISRHADEMAYQIRDIFVSAGYPLLFDSPTNQQSPIMPDDELAELGKSFGYEYWERVDKTHSGVRFCASWATTQEHVDALRAAVQALRK
;
A
#
# COMPACT_ATOMS: atom_id res chain seq x y z
N MET A 1 -8.16 -10.99 -24.12
CA MET A 1 -8.69 -10.57 -22.80
C MET A 1 -7.80 -9.47 -22.27
N ILE A 2 -8.38 -8.36 -21.81
CA ILE A 2 -7.68 -7.26 -21.15
C ILE A 2 -7.94 -7.39 -19.66
N TYR A 3 -6.90 -7.28 -18.84
CA TYR A 3 -7.01 -7.52 -17.40
C TYR A 3 -6.90 -6.20 -16.62
N PHE A 4 -7.88 -5.96 -15.74
CA PHE A 4 -7.92 -4.87 -14.78
C PHE A 4 -8.07 -5.39 -13.32
N ASN A 5 -7.81 -6.68 -13.08
CA ASN A 5 -7.99 -7.32 -11.77
C ASN A 5 -7.11 -6.68 -10.70
N SER A 6 -5.87 -6.33 -11.07
CA SER A 6 -4.89 -5.77 -10.14
C SER A 6 -3.84 -4.93 -10.88
N ASP A 7 -3.02 -4.24 -10.11
CA ASP A 7 -1.98 -3.33 -10.58
C ASP A 7 -0.56 -3.94 -10.58
N TYR A 8 -0.47 -5.29 -10.62
CA TYR A 8 0.80 -6.04 -10.62
C TYR A 8 0.77 -7.23 -11.60
N LEU A 9 0.12 -7.05 -12.75
CA LEU A 9 -0.04 -8.14 -13.74
C LEU A 9 1.10 -8.17 -14.76
N GLU A 10 1.74 -7.06 -15.02
CA GLU A 10 2.92 -6.94 -15.89
C GLU A 10 4.20 -7.12 -15.08
N GLY A 11 5.33 -7.20 -15.80
CA GLY A 11 6.67 -7.19 -15.21
C GLY A 11 7.05 -5.81 -14.66
N ALA A 12 8.32 -5.42 -14.79
CA ALA A 12 8.76 -4.09 -14.39
C ALA A 12 8.71 -3.09 -15.52
N HIS A 13 8.69 -1.80 -15.17
CA HIS A 13 8.88 -0.71 -16.12
C HIS A 13 10.18 -0.91 -16.92
N PRO A 14 10.21 -0.61 -18.25
CA PRO A 14 11.38 -0.82 -19.10
C PRO A 14 12.69 -0.24 -18.56
N SER A 15 12.66 0.93 -17.91
CA SER A 15 13.83 1.54 -17.28
C SER A 15 14.40 0.70 -16.13
N VAL A 16 13.55 0.02 -15.36
CA VAL A 16 13.98 -0.91 -14.29
C VAL A 16 14.65 -2.13 -14.91
N MET A 17 14.05 -2.72 -15.96
CA MET A 17 14.61 -3.88 -16.66
C MET A 17 15.95 -3.53 -17.33
N ALA A 18 16.06 -2.36 -17.96
CA ALA A 18 17.30 -1.89 -18.56
C ALA A 18 18.42 -1.80 -17.50
N ARG A 19 18.13 -1.21 -16.35
CA ARG A 19 19.10 -1.05 -15.26
C ARG A 19 19.53 -2.39 -14.64
N LEU A 20 18.61 -3.34 -14.49
CA LEU A 20 18.91 -4.71 -14.06
C LEU A 20 19.84 -5.43 -15.05
N ASN A 21 19.57 -5.33 -16.36
CA ASN A 21 20.38 -5.94 -17.40
C ASN A 21 21.79 -5.32 -17.45
N GLU A 22 21.88 -3.99 -17.44
CA GLU A 22 23.13 -3.25 -17.46
C GLU A 22 24.08 -3.63 -16.31
N THR A 23 23.53 -3.86 -15.14
CA THR A 23 24.28 -4.17 -13.93
C THR A 23 24.45 -5.67 -13.66
N ASN A 24 23.89 -6.56 -14.48
CA ASN A 24 23.80 -7.99 -14.21
C ASN A 24 25.16 -8.66 -13.92
N MET A 25 26.20 -8.29 -14.66
CA MET A 25 27.54 -8.89 -14.52
C MET A 25 28.46 -8.14 -13.54
N VAL A 26 27.98 -7.07 -12.93
CA VAL A 26 28.76 -6.31 -11.93
C VAL A 26 28.83 -7.09 -10.62
N GLN A 27 30.03 -7.27 -10.10
CA GLN A 27 30.24 -7.86 -8.77
C GLN A 27 30.07 -6.79 -7.69
N THR A 28 29.25 -7.09 -6.68
CA THR A 28 29.00 -6.21 -5.53
C THR A 28 29.04 -7.00 -4.22
N VAL A 29 29.17 -6.30 -3.08
CA VAL A 29 28.89 -6.89 -1.78
C VAL A 29 27.41 -7.29 -1.68
N GLY A 30 27.10 -8.28 -0.88
CA GLY A 30 25.74 -8.81 -0.74
C GLY A 30 24.91 -8.12 0.33
N TYR A 31 23.69 -8.63 0.51
CA TYR A 31 22.79 -8.31 1.61
C TYR A 31 22.35 -6.83 1.67
N GLY A 32 22.36 -6.14 0.51
CA GLY A 32 21.94 -4.74 0.40
C GLY A 32 22.95 -3.72 0.93
N GLU A 33 24.22 -4.11 1.05
CA GLU A 33 25.31 -3.22 1.43
C GLU A 33 26.08 -2.65 0.22
N ASP A 34 25.56 -2.88 -0.96
CA ASP A 34 26.13 -2.45 -2.24
C ASP A 34 25.82 -0.97 -2.55
N GLU A 35 26.55 -0.45 -3.53
CA GLU A 35 26.44 0.95 -3.99
C GLU A 35 25.06 1.29 -4.57
N TYR A 36 24.38 0.33 -5.22
CA TYR A 36 23.03 0.57 -5.78
C TYR A 36 21.99 0.74 -4.69
N CYS A 37 22.04 -0.11 -3.67
CA CYS A 37 21.19 0.05 -2.49
C CYS A 37 21.52 1.35 -1.74
N ALA A 38 22.78 1.76 -1.66
CA ALA A 38 23.17 3.03 -1.06
C ALA A 38 22.60 4.22 -1.84
N ALA A 39 22.74 4.23 -3.18
CA ALA A 39 22.20 5.28 -4.03
C ALA A 39 20.66 5.37 -3.93
N ALA A 40 19.97 4.24 -3.94
CA ALA A 40 18.52 4.20 -3.78
C ALA A 40 18.07 4.77 -2.41
N ARG A 41 18.77 4.42 -1.33
CA ARG A 41 18.50 4.97 0.01
C ARG A 41 18.64 6.49 0.04
N GLU A 42 19.68 7.04 -0.56
CA GLU A 42 19.89 8.51 -0.60
C GLU A 42 18.78 9.21 -1.39
N LYS A 43 18.36 8.67 -2.53
CA LYS A 43 17.23 9.22 -3.29
C LYS A 43 15.93 9.19 -2.48
N ILE A 44 15.64 8.09 -1.78
CA ILE A 44 14.45 7.96 -0.93
C ILE A 44 14.52 8.96 0.23
N ARG A 45 15.67 9.08 0.92
CA ARG A 45 15.84 10.06 1.99
C ARG A 45 15.63 11.49 1.49
N ALA A 46 16.15 11.81 0.30
CA ALA A 46 15.95 13.12 -0.32
C ALA A 46 14.47 13.39 -0.62
N VAL A 47 13.76 12.44 -1.20
CA VAL A 47 12.32 12.55 -1.48
C VAL A 47 11.50 12.68 -0.20
N CYS A 48 11.86 11.96 0.86
CA CYS A 48 11.22 12.07 2.18
C CYS A 48 11.59 13.34 2.94
N GLN A 49 12.62 14.09 2.50
CA GLN A 49 13.24 15.18 3.26
C GLN A 49 13.66 14.72 4.67
N ALA A 50 14.18 13.50 4.77
CA ALA A 50 14.49 12.82 6.02
C ALA A 50 15.90 12.19 5.96
N PRO A 51 16.98 12.99 6.05
CA PRO A 51 18.36 12.51 5.91
C PRO A 51 18.74 11.46 6.96
N GLU A 52 18.11 11.52 8.13
CA GLU A 52 18.37 10.59 9.24
C GLU A 52 17.52 9.31 9.19
N ALA A 53 16.62 9.15 8.22
CA ALA A 53 15.78 7.96 8.13
C ALA A 53 16.60 6.71 7.78
N ASP A 54 16.26 5.57 8.38
CA ASP A 54 16.75 4.29 7.90
C ASP A 54 15.86 3.78 6.78
N VAL A 55 16.48 3.35 5.68
CA VAL A 55 15.77 2.81 4.53
C VAL A 55 16.22 1.37 4.29
N HIS A 56 15.24 0.44 4.25
CA HIS A 56 15.47 -0.99 4.05
C HIS A 56 14.57 -1.50 2.92
N PHE A 57 15.09 -2.46 2.13
CA PHE A 57 14.35 -3.05 1.03
C PHE A 57 13.92 -4.47 1.38
N LEU A 58 12.62 -4.78 1.16
CA LEU A 58 11.99 -6.08 1.36
C LEU A 58 11.29 -6.52 0.07
N VAL A 59 10.94 -7.80 -0.06
CA VAL A 59 10.48 -8.35 -1.35
C VAL A 59 9.01 -8.13 -1.65
N GLY A 60 8.19 -7.77 -0.66
CA GLY A 60 6.75 -7.57 -0.85
C GLY A 60 6.05 -7.14 0.43
N GLY A 61 4.77 -6.68 0.30
CA GLY A 61 3.99 -6.08 1.37
C GLY A 61 3.83 -6.98 2.59
N THR A 62 3.43 -8.24 2.41
CA THR A 62 3.24 -9.18 3.53
C THR A 62 4.53 -9.41 4.32
N GLN A 63 5.69 -9.59 3.64
CA GLN A 63 6.97 -9.68 4.34
C GLN A 63 7.31 -8.38 5.07
N THR A 64 6.99 -7.25 4.48
CA THR A 64 7.18 -5.92 5.09
C THR A 64 6.35 -5.79 6.35
N ASN A 65 5.05 -6.07 6.28
CA ASN A 65 4.13 -5.97 7.40
C ASN A 65 4.55 -6.88 8.56
N THR A 66 4.83 -8.15 8.28
CA THR A 66 5.30 -9.10 9.30
C THR A 66 6.63 -8.69 9.92
N THR A 67 7.57 -8.15 9.12
CA THR A 67 8.89 -7.73 9.62
C THR A 67 8.78 -6.50 10.51
N VAL A 68 8.06 -5.46 10.07
CA VAL A 68 7.88 -4.21 10.82
C VAL A 68 7.13 -4.48 12.13
N ILE A 69 5.98 -5.14 12.07
CA ILE A 69 5.15 -5.41 13.25
C ILE A 69 5.90 -6.26 14.28
N ALA A 70 6.55 -7.34 13.84
CA ALA A 70 7.32 -8.18 14.74
C ALA A 70 8.61 -7.53 15.27
N SER A 71 9.12 -6.48 14.64
CA SER A 71 10.27 -5.73 15.17
C SER A 71 9.89 -4.76 16.29
N ILE A 72 8.62 -4.38 16.36
CA ILE A 72 8.12 -3.36 17.28
C ILE A 72 7.42 -3.98 18.49
N LEU A 73 6.56 -4.97 18.23
CA LEU A 73 5.68 -5.52 19.26
C LEU A 73 6.38 -6.58 20.14
N ARG A 74 5.97 -6.62 21.40
CA ARG A 74 6.30 -7.71 22.33
C ARG A 74 5.24 -8.82 22.25
N PRO A 75 5.53 -10.07 22.70
CA PRO A 75 4.66 -11.23 22.51
C PRO A 75 3.20 -11.06 22.98
N TRP A 76 2.93 -10.23 23.97
CA TRP A 76 1.59 -9.96 24.53
C TRP A 76 0.91 -8.74 23.88
N GLN A 77 1.55 -8.13 22.89
CA GLN A 77 1.06 -6.90 22.25
C GLN A 77 0.42 -7.19 20.92
N GLY A 78 -0.54 -6.33 20.52
CA GLY A 78 -1.24 -6.37 19.26
C GLY A 78 -1.20 -5.02 18.53
N VAL A 79 -1.55 -5.07 17.24
CA VAL A 79 -1.63 -3.92 16.34
C VAL A 79 -3.09 -3.56 16.08
N LEU A 80 -3.46 -2.29 16.31
CA LEU A 80 -4.76 -1.74 15.93
C LEU A 80 -4.79 -1.51 14.40
N SER A 81 -5.84 -1.96 13.75
CA SER A 81 -6.04 -1.83 12.29
C SER A 81 -7.52 -1.66 11.96
N ALA A 82 -7.82 -1.09 10.80
CA ALA A 82 -9.16 -1.20 10.21
C ALA A 82 -9.56 -2.68 10.08
N ASP A 83 -10.84 -3.00 10.27
CA ASP A 83 -11.37 -4.35 10.03
C ASP A 83 -11.22 -4.78 8.56
N SER A 84 -11.22 -3.82 7.62
CA SER A 84 -10.90 -4.01 6.19
C SER A 84 -9.39 -3.94 5.87
N GLY A 85 -8.53 -3.68 6.86
CA GLY A 85 -7.09 -3.50 6.65
C GLY A 85 -6.41 -4.75 6.09
N HIS A 86 -5.44 -4.56 5.22
CA HIS A 86 -4.76 -5.63 4.48
C HIS A 86 -4.22 -6.74 5.39
N ILE A 87 -3.63 -6.37 6.52
CA ILE A 87 -3.09 -7.33 7.51
C ILE A 87 -4.17 -8.19 8.18
N ASN A 88 -5.43 -7.74 8.19
CA ASN A 88 -6.55 -8.52 8.72
C ASN A 88 -7.18 -9.41 7.66
N CYS A 89 -7.39 -8.90 6.42
CA CYS A 89 -8.23 -9.55 5.42
C CYS A 89 -7.45 -10.32 4.35
N HIS A 90 -6.20 -9.94 4.03
CA HIS A 90 -5.55 -10.36 2.78
C HIS A 90 -4.15 -10.98 2.98
N GLU A 91 -3.77 -11.34 4.22
CA GLU A 91 -2.44 -11.91 4.50
C GLU A 91 -2.49 -13.31 5.14
N ALA A 92 -3.63 -13.97 5.10
CA ALA A 92 -3.80 -15.37 5.57
C ALA A 92 -3.26 -15.60 7.00
N GLY A 93 -3.44 -14.65 7.92
CA GLY A 93 -2.95 -14.74 9.29
C GLY A 93 -1.43 -14.55 9.42
N ALA A 94 -0.81 -13.82 8.50
CA ALA A 94 0.64 -13.61 8.53
C ALA A 94 1.10 -12.88 9.80
N ILE A 95 0.33 -11.92 10.30
CA ILE A 95 0.66 -11.22 11.55
C ILE A 95 0.51 -12.14 12.75
N GLU A 96 -0.58 -12.91 12.81
CA GLU A 96 -0.81 -13.89 13.87
C GLU A 96 0.30 -14.96 13.90
N SER A 97 0.84 -15.34 12.74
CA SER A 97 1.98 -16.27 12.65
C SER A 97 3.26 -15.72 13.28
N THR A 98 3.34 -14.41 13.49
CA THR A 98 4.45 -13.77 14.22
C THR A 98 4.25 -13.78 15.74
N GLY A 99 3.09 -14.25 16.21
CA GLY A 99 2.70 -14.26 17.62
C GLY A 99 1.96 -13.02 18.09
N HIS A 100 1.52 -12.14 17.16
CA HIS A 100 0.81 -10.90 17.47
C HIS A 100 -0.62 -10.94 16.97
N LYS A 101 -1.52 -10.31 17.71
CA LYS A 101 -2.92 -10.18 17.33
C LYS A 101 -3.14 -8.92 16.49
N VAL A 102 -3.90 -9.04 15.42
CA VAL A 102 -4.55 -7.89 14.78
C VAL A 102 -5.80 -7.54 15.58
N ILE A 103 -5.86 -6.33 16.11
CA ILE A 103 -6.99 -5.77 16.86
C ILE A 103 -7.76 -4.88 15.90
N THR A 104 -8.95 -5.33 15.49
CA THR A 104 -9.73 -4.63 14.47
C THR A 104 -10.63 -3.54 15.07
N LEU A 105 -10.68 -2.41 14.37
CA LEU A 105 -11.62 -1.32 14.60
C LEU A 105 -12.56 -1.20 13.39
N PRO A 106 -13.86 -0.91 13.59
CA PRO A 106 -14.79 -0.72 12.48
C PRO A 106 -14.32 0.40 11.55
N ALA A 107 -14.19 0.10 10.27
CA ALA A 107 -13.76 1.07 9.28
C ALA A 107 -14.94 1.80 8.61
N ALA A 108 -14.75 3.07 8.31
CA ALA A 108 -15.59 3.82 7.37
C ALA A 108 -14.74 4.18 6.15
N GLU A 109 -15.14 3.74 4.97
CA GLU A 109 -14.36 3.90 3.73
C GLU A 109 -12.91 3.37 3.84
N GLY A 110 -12.71 2.28 4.59
CA GLY A 110 -11.38 1.70 4.84
C GLY A 110 -10.53 2.44 5.88
N LYS A 111 -11.05 3.51 6.49
CA LYS A 111 -10.32 4.36 7.43
C LYS A 111 -10.75 4.12 8.88
N ILE A 112 -9.80 4.22 9.81
CA ILE A 112 -10.04 4.34 11.25
C ILE A 112 -9.74 5.77 11.70
N THR A 113 -10.38 6.19 12.81
CA THR A 113 -10.25 7.54 13.33
C THR A 113 -9.36 7.60 14.57
N ALA A 114 -8.80 8.77 14.83
CA ALA A 114 -8.07 9.08 16.06
C ALA A 114 -8.93 8.80 17.32
N GLN A 115 -10.23 9.08 17.26
CA GLN A 115 -11.16 8.85 18.39
C GLN A 115 -11.33 7.35 18.67
N GLN A 116 -11.48 6.51 17.65
CA GLN A 116 -11.57 5.05 17.84
C GLN A 116 -10.30 4.47 18.47
N VAL A 117 -9.12 4.96 18.06
CA VAL A 117 -7.84 4.56 18.68
C VAL A 117 -7.80 5.00 20.14
N GLN A 118 -8.17 6.24 20.44
CA GLN A 118 -8.24 6.75 21.79
C GLN A 118 -9.19 5.91 22.65
N ASP A 119 -10.43 5.71 22.21
CA ASP A 119 -11.46 5.00 22.96
C ASP A 119 -11.03 3.56 23.27
N TYR A 120 -10.42 2.86 22.31
CA TYR A 120 -9.95 1.49 22.52
C TYR A 120 -8.81 1.44 23.55
N VAL A 121 -7.83 2.36 23.44
CA VAL A 121 -6.69 2.40 24.37
C VAL A 121 -7.16 2.78 25.78
N GLU A 122 -8.06 3.74 25.90
CA GLU A 122 -8.62 4.15 27.21
C GLU A 122 -9.47 3.05 27.83
N TRP A 123 -10.32 2.38 27.03
CA TRP A 123 -11.04 1.20 27.48
C TRP A 123 -10.09 0.14 28.03
N HIS A 124 -9.07 -0.26 27.26
CA HIS A 124 -8.09 -1.27 27.64
C HIS A 124 -7.37 -0.90 28.95
N ARG A 125 -6.95 0.38 29.10
CA ARG A 125 -6.22 0.85 30.28
C ARG A 125 -7.06 0.90 31.55
N ASN A 126 -8.37 1.09 31.42
CA ASN A 126 -9.30 1.23 32.54
C ASN A 126 -10.03 -0.09 32.89
N ASP A 127 -9.82 -1.15 32.11
CA ASP A 127 -10.40 -2.46 32.37
C ASP A 127 -9.68 -3.13 33.54
N GLU A 128 -10.42 -3.60 34.55
CA GLU A 128 -9.87 -4.30 35.73
C GLU A 128 -9.11 -5.60 35.31
N SER A 129 -9.42 -6.16 34.14
CA SER A 129 -8.84 -7.37 33.61
C SER A 129 -7.77 -7.07 32.53
N THR A 130 -7.24 -5.86 32.46
CA THR A 130 -6.33 -5.41 31.38
C THR A 130 -5.16 -6.37 31.15
N GLU A 131 -4.63 -7.00 32.21
CA GLU A 131 -3.51 -7.96 32.10
C GLU A 131 -3.90 -9.30 31.43
N HIS A 132 -5.20 -9.57 31.24
CA HIS A 132 -5.70 -10.74 30.52
C HIS A 132 -6.03 -10.44 29.05
N ILE A 133 -5.93 -9.18 28.64
CA ILE A 133 -6.30 -8.70 27.30
C ILE A 133 -5.03 -8.35 26.52
N VAL A 134 -4.98 -8.69 25.23
CA VAL A 134 -3.86 -8.29 24.37
C VAL A 134 -3.73 -6.76 24.38
N GLN A 135 -2.54 -6.28 24.72
CA GLN A 135 -2.24 -4.86 24.87
C GLN A 135 -2.13 -4.19 23.48
N PRO A 136 -2.96 -3.16 23.17
CA PRO A 136 -2.76 -2.36 21.96
C PRO A 136 -1.46 -1.56 22.08
N SER A 137 -0.54 -1.75 21.14
CA SER A 137 0.81 -1.16 21.24
C SER A 137 1.35 -0.63 19.91
N MET A 138 0.52 -0.60 18.87
CA MET A 138 0.85 -0.08 17.57
C MET A 138 -0.44 0.23 16.81
N VAL A 139 -0.41 1.22 15.92
CA VAL A 139 -1.48 1.50 14.96
C VAL A 139 -0.94 1.26 13.55
N TYR A 140 -1.71 0.54 12.75
CA TYR A 140 -1.46 0.30 11.32
C TYR A 140 -2.60 0.88 10.50
N ILE A 141 -2.26 1.59 9.44
CA ILE A 141 -3.21 2.05 8.42
C ILE A 141 -2.62 1.83 7.03
N SER A 142 -3.47 1.64 6.02
CA SER A 142 -3.08 1.70 4.60
C SER A 142 -3.33 3.09 4.03
N HIS A 143 -2.39 3.62 3.25
CA HIS A 143 -2.57 4.89 2.53
C HIS A 143 -1.96 4.82 1.12
N PRO A 144 -2.81 4.82 0.07
CA PRO A 144 -4.29 4.71 0.06
C PRO A 144 -4.83 3.48 0.78
N THR A 145 -6.11 3.55 1.21
CA THR A 145 -6.80 2.38 1.75
C THR A 145 -6.99 1.30 0.69
N GLU A 146 -7.44 0.12 1.07
CA GLU A 146 -7.70 -1.00 0.16
C GLU A 146 -8.78 -0.65 -0.89
N GLY A 147 -9.74 0.22 -0.53
CA GLY A 147 -10.75 0.76 -1.43
C GLY A 147 -10.27 1.94 -2.29
N GLY A 148 -9.04 2.40 -2.09
CA GLY A 148 -8.44 3.52 -2.82
C GLY A 148 -8.78 4.91 -2.27
N THR A 149 -9.42 5.01 -1.10
CA THR A 149 -9.68 6.29 -0.43
C THR A 149 -8.42 6.83 0.23
N LEU A 150 -8.40 8.12 0.53
CA LEU A 150 -7.24 8.80 1.11
C LEU A 150 -7.55 9.33 2.51
N TYR A 151 -6.58 9.23 3.41
CA TYR A 151 -6.57 10.05 4.61
C TYR A 151 -6.26 11.49 4.23
N SER A 152 -7.05 12.45 4.71
CA SER A 152 -6.70 13.86 4.64
C SER A 152 -5.52 14.18 5.57
N LYS A 153 -4.88 15.31 5.36
CA LYS A 153 -3.81 15.77 6.26
C LYS A 153 -4.31 15.95 7.70
N ALA A 154 -5.54 16.42 7.87
CA ALA A 154 -6.15 16.59 9.18
C ALA A 154 -6.40 15.23 9.88
N GLU A 155 -6.94 14.24 9.17
CA GLU A 155 -7.17 12.90 9.70
C GLU A 155 -5.86 12.22 10.11
N LEU A 156 -4.83 12.26 9.25
CA LEU A 156 -3.54 11.67 9.55
C LEU A 156 -2.83 12.37 10.71
N THR A 157 -2.91 13.70 10.78
CA THR A 157 -2.35 14.47 11.90
C THR A 157 -3.02 14.08 13.21
N ALA A 158 -4.36 14.01 13.24
CA ALA A 158 -5.09 13.61 14.44
C ALA A 158 -4.74 12.18 14.89
N LEU A 159 -4.59 11.24 13.96
CA LEU A 159 -4.13 9.88 14.26
C LEU A 159 -2.71 9.89 14.85
N TYR A 160 -1.79 10.60 14.22
CA TYR A 160 -0.40 10.70 14.69
C TYR A 160 -0.32 11.31 16.10
N ASP A 161 -1.01 12.42 16.34
CA ASP A 161 -1.04 13.08 17.65
C ASP A 161 -1.62 12.15 18.75
N THR A 162 -2.67 11.41 18.40
CA THR A 162 -3.23 10.40 19.30
C THR A 162 -2.22 9.26 19.56
N CYS A 163 -1.55 8.78 18.55
CA CYS A 163 -0.49 7.80 18.71
C CYS A 163 0.64 8.32 19.62
N ARG A 164 1.06 9.59 19.45
CA ARG A 164 2.06 10.22 20.33
C ARG A 164 1.57 10.30 21.77
N LYS A 165 0.32 10.74 22.00
CA LYS A 165 -0.30 10.86 23.33
C LYS A 165 -0.25 9.53 24.10
N TYR A 166 -0.46 8.41 23.39
CA TYR A 166 -0.54 7.09 24.02
C TYR A 166 0.75 6.26 23.92
N GLY A 167 1.79 6.76 23.22
CA GLY A 167 3.06 6.08 23.05
C GLY A 167 2.98 4.90 22.07
N LEU A 168 2.08 4.97 21.10
CA LEU A 168 1.89 3.96 20.06
C LEU A 168 2.67 4.37 18.80
N PRO A 169 3.55 3.53 18.24
CA PRO A 169 4.05 3.74 16.89
C PRO A 169 2.94 3.70 15.86
N LEU A 170 2.96 4.65 14.91
CA LEU A 170 2.10 4.66 13.72
C LEU A 170 2.86 4.09 12.52
N PHE A 171 2.35 3.00 11.95
CA PHE A 171 2.85 2.37 10.73
C PHE A 171 1.89 2.59 9.57
N ILE A 172 2.42 3.14 8.47
CA ILE A 172 1.65 3.35 7.24
C ILE A 172 2.08 2.35 6.16
N ASP A 173 1.15 1.51 5.77
CA ASP A 173 1.24 0.65 4.59
C ASP A 173 1.07 1.51 3.34
N GLY A 174 2.16 1.65 2.60
CA GLY A 174 2.21 2.43 1.37
C GLY A 174 2.32 1.57 0.11
N ALA A 175 1.68 0.38 0.07
CA ALA A 175 1.73 -0.51 -1.10
C ALA A 175 1.37 0.19 -2.41
N ARG A 176 0.50 1.20 -2.33
CA ARG A 176 0.07 2.06 -3.45
C ARG A 176 0.40 3.54 -3.21
N LEU A 177 1.43 3.83 -2.43
CA LEU A 177 1.75 5.19 -2.01
C LEU A 177 1.91 6.17 -3.18
N GLY A 178 2.54 5.73 -4.27
CA GLY A 178 2.72 6.56 -5.46
C GLY A 178 1.40 7.06 -6.02
N TYR A 179 0.42 6.18 -6.16
CA TYR A 179 -0.93 6.53 -6.62
C TYR A 179 -1.62 7.49 -5.64
N GLY A 180 -1.49 7.25 -4.33
CA GLY A 180 -2.11 8.12 -3.33
C GLY A 180 -1.55 9.55 -3.32
N VAL A 181 -0.24 9.72 -3.44
CA VAL A 181 0.36 11.07 -3.43
C VAL A 181 0.21 11.81 -4.76
N MET A 182 -0.05 11.10 -5.86
CA MET A 182 -0.29 11.68 -7.18
C MET A 182 -1.76 11.85 -7.53
N ALA A 183 -2.67 11.33 -6.70
CA ALA A 183 -4.11 11.43 -6.90
C ALA A 183 -4.61 12.88 -6.87
N ASP A 184 -5.65 13.17 -7.65
CA ASP A 184 -6.33 14.46 -7.61
C ASP A 184 -6.94 14.69 -6.21
N GLY A 185 -6.69 15.86 -5.65
CA GLY A 185 -7.16 16.23 -4.30
C GLY A 185 -6.34 15.62 -3.16
N SER A 186 -5.22 14.92 -3.43
CA SER A 186 -4.31 14.48 -2.38
C SER A 186 -3.74 15.68 -1.61
N GLU A 187 -3.89 15.67 -0.29
CA GLU A 187 -3.36 16.71 0.59
C GLU A 187 -1.99 16.33 1.18
N LEU A 188 -1.52 15.11 0.91
CA LEU A 188 -0.32 14.55 1.51
C LEU A 188 0.76 14.29 0.45
N THR A 189 1.94 14.80 0.71
CA THR A 189 3.18 14.48 0.02
C THR A 189 3.99 13.45 0.79
N ILE A 190 4.96 12.79 0.16
CA ILE A 190 5.85 11.85 0.86
C ILE A 190 6.56 12.50 2.07
N PRO A 191 7.10 13.75 1.99
CA PRO A 191 7.66 14.41 3.16
C PRO A 191 6.65 14.66 4.30
N GLU A 192 5.38 14.90 4.00
CA GLU A 192 4.35 15.08 5.02
C GLU A 192 4.01 13.76 5.70
N ILE A 193 3.86 12.68 4.92
CA ILE A 193 3.67 11.33 5.44
C ILE A 193 4.85 10.93 6.34
N ALA A 194 6.09 11.16 5.90
CA ALA A 194 7.28 10.89 6.68
C ALA A 194 7.29 11.62 8.04
N ARG A 195 6.76 12.84 8.11
CA ARG A 195 6.66 13.60 9.38
C ARG A 195 5.50 13.15 10.28
N LEU A 196 4.50 12.46 9.73
CA LEU A 196 3.27 12.07 10.42
C LEU A 196 3.18 10.56 10.67
N CYS A 197 4.31 9.86 10.75
CA CYS A 197 4.36 8.44 11.12
C CYS A 197 5.71 8.07 11.76
N ASP A 198 5.79 6.88 12.32
CA ASP A 198 7.04 6.33 12.88
C ASP A 198 7.77 5.45 11.88
N VAL A 199 7.01 4.74 11.07
CA VAL A 199 7.49 3.90 9.98
C VAL A 199 6.45 3.86 8.88
N PHE A 200 6.89 3.83 7.64
CA PHE A 200 6.05 3.59 6.47
C PHE A 200 6.83 2.83 5.42
N TYR A 201 6.17 2.35 4.39
CA TYR A 201 6.90 1.86 3.23
C TYR A 201 6.39 2.48 1.93
N ILE A 202 7.29 2.57 0.97
CA ILE A 202 7.03 3.00 -0.40
C ILE A 202 6.92 1.74 -1.25
N GLY A 203 5.72 1.48 -1.75
CA GLY A 203 5.45 0.32 -2.59
C GLY A 203 6.13 0.41 -3.94
N GLY A 204 6.88 -0.61 -4.31
CA GLY A 204 7.47 -0.76 -5.65
C GLY A 204 6.75 -1.80 -6.49
N THR A 205 6.32 -2.91 -5.89
CA THR A 205 5.69 -4.05 -6.58
C THR A 205 4.53 -3.63 -7.49
N LYS A 206 3.69 -2.69 -7.04
CA LYS A 206 2.54 -2.19 -7.79
C LYS A 206 2.88 -0.98 -8.66
N VAL A 207 4.03 -0.34 -8.43
CA VAL A 207 4.43 0.91 -9.07
C VAL A 207 5.72 0.71 -9.87
N GLY A 208 5.67 -0.20 -10.83
CA GLY A 208 6.70 -0.37 -11.86
C GLY A 208 7.95 -1.17 -11.48
N ALA A 209 8.08 -1.70 -10.26
CA ALA A 209 9.12 -2.67 -9.93
C ALA A 209 8.70 -4.10 -10.33
N LEU A 210 9.67 -5.01 -10.48
CA LEU A 210 9.37 -6.46 -10.54
C LEU A 210 8.80 -6.96 -9.21
N PHE A 211 9.37 -6.49 -8.12
CA PHE A 211 9.01 -6.78 -6.74
C PHE A 211 9.75 -5.83 -5.82
N GLY A 212 9.20 -5.62 -4.63
CA GLY A 212 9.91 -4.94 -3.56
C GLY A 212 9.20 -3.73 -3.00
N GLU A 213 9.53 -3.49 -1.73
CA GLU A 213 9.03 -2.38 -0.92
C GLU A 213 10.21 -1.71 -0.22
N ALA A 214 10.20 -0.38 -0.14
CA ALA A 214 11.20 0.38 0.60
C ALA A 214 10.62 0.83 1.95
N VAL A 215 11.02 0.18 3.02
CA VAL A 215 10.67 0.55 4.40
C VAL A 215 11.48 1.75 4.83
N VAL A 216 10.81 2.80 5.31
CA VAL A 216 11.40 4.02 5.82
C VAL A 216 11.09 4.14 7.31
N ILE A 217 12.12 4.06 8.16
CA ILE A 217 11.98 4.16 9.61
C ILE A 217 12.36 5.57 10.04
N MET A 218 11.36 6.33 10.46
CA MET A 218 11.51 7.72 10.91
C MET A 218 11.88 7.80 12.39
N ASN A 219 11.25 6.95 13.23
CA ASN A 219 11.47 6.97 14.68
C ASN A 219 12.79 6.26 15.04
N PRO A 220 13.77 6.97 15.65
CA PRO A 220 15.07 6.38 16.00
C PRO A 220 14.97 5.18 16.93
N ALA A 221 13.95 5.12 17.80
CA ALA A 221 13.77 4.03 18.74
C ALA A 221 13.44 2.68 18.06
N LEU A 222 12.92 2.71 16.81
CA LEU A 222 12.55 1.53 16.04
C LEU A 222 13.66 1.00 15.13
N LYS A 223 14.78 1.70 15.01
CA LYS A 223 15.90 1.32 14.13
C LYS A 223 16.74 0.19 14.69
N LYS A 224 16.88 0.16 16.01
CA LYS A 224 17.73 -0.81 16.69
C LYS A 224 17.25 -2.24 16.37
N ASP A 225 18.20 -3.10 16.02
CA ASP A 225 17.99 -4.54 15.78
C ASP A 225 17.05 -4.89 14.60
N PHE A 226 16.51 -3.92 13.86
CA PHE A 226 15.60 -4.17 12.72
C PHE A 226 16.20 -5.13 11.68
N ARG A 227 17.51 -5.02 11.41
CA ARG A 227 18.21 -5.90 10.45
C ARG A 227 18.30 -7.35 10.90
N PHE A 228 18.24 -7.63 12.22
CA PHE A 228 18.17 -9.01 12.72
C PHE A 228 16.81 -9.64 12.41
N ILE A 229 15.73 -8.89 12.64
CA ILE A 229 14.36 -9.33 12.28
C ILE A 229 14.22 -9.51 10.77
N MET A 230 14.74 -8.59 9.97
CA MET A 230 14.80 -8.75 8.51
C MET A 230 15.49 -10.06 8.12
N LYS A 231 16.63 -10.38 8.75
CA LYS A 231 17.36 -11.63 8.45
C LYS A 231 16.56 -12.85 8.86
N GLN A 232 15.99 -12.84 10.05
CA GLN A 232 15.18 -13.93 10.58
C GLN A 232 13.98 -14.25 9.66
N ARG A 233 13.35 -13.20 9.08
CA ARG A 233 12.19 -13.34 8.17
C ARG A 233 12.56 -13.45 6.69
N GLY A 234 13.83 -13.73 6.38
CA GLY A 234 14.30 -13.95 5.01
C GLY A 234 14.44 -12.67 4.17
N GLY A 235 14.22 -11.48 4.73
CA GLY A 235 14.24 -10.21 4.01
C GLY A 235 15.64 -9.71 3.62
N ARG A 236 16.70 -10.19 4.27
CA ARG A 236 18.08 -9.88 3.88
C ARG A 236 18.59 -10.86 2.83
N MET A 237 18.26 -10.61 1.58
CA MET A 237 18.66 -11.45 0.46
C MET A 237 20.16 -11.32 0.15
N ALA A 238 20.81 -12.45 -0.21
CA ALA A 238 22.21 -12.44 -0.63
C ALA A 238 22.45 -11.50 -1.82
N LYS A 239 21.54 -11.49 -2.81
CA LYS A 239 21.55 -10.56 -3.94
C LYS A 239 20.63 -9.37 -3.70
N GLY A 240 20.71 -8.74 -2.53
CA GLY A 240 19.85 -7.61 -2.14
C GLY A 240 19.93 -6.41 -3.06
N ARG A 241 21.02 -6.26 -3.81
CA ARG A 241 21.19 -5.22 -4.85
C ARG A 241 20.04 -5.18 -5.85
N LEU A 242 19.38 -6.33 -6.12
CA LEU A 242 18.27 -6.37 -7.06
C LEU A 242 17.10 -5.47 -6.62
N LEU A 243 16.88 -5.33 -5.32
CA LEU A 243 15.89 -4.38 -4.78
C LEU A 243 16.38 -2.94 -4.94
N GLY A 244 17.62 -2.66 -4.52
CA GLY A 244 18.21 -1.32 -4.63
C GLY A 244 18.22 -0.78 -6.05
N ILE A 245 18.62 -1.59 -7.05
CA ILE A 245 18.65 -1.21 -8.46
C ILE A 245 17.26 -0.78 -8.96
N GLN A 246 16.21 -1.48 -8.55
CA GLN A 246 14.83 -1.16 -8.95
C GLN A 246 14.40 0.19 -8.38
N PHE A 247 14.62 0.41 -7.09
CA PHE A 247 14.31 1.70 -6.45
C PHE A 247 15.20 2.84 -6.94
N ASP A 248 16.49 2.56 -7.23
CA ASP A 248 17.38 3.55 -7.86
C ASP A 248 16.82 4.01 -9.21
N ALA A 249 16.34 3.09 -10.04
CA ALA A 249 15.72 3.41 -11.33
C ALA A 249 14.39 4.16 -11.16
N LEU A 250 13.53 3.71 -10.26
CA LEU A 250 12.21 4.34 -10.02
C LEU A 250 12.32 5.77 -9.51
N PHE A 251 13.34 6.06 -8.69
CA PHE A 251 13.58 7.42 -8.16
C PHE A 251 14.61 8.21 -8.99
N THR A 252 14.86 7.81 -10.23
CA THR A 252 15.60 8.60 -11.22
C THR A 252 14.59 9.36 -12.08
N ASP A 253 14.85 10.66 -12.31
CA ASP A 253 14.06 11.54 -13.19
C ASP A 253 12.55 11.54 -12.89
N ASP A 254 12.18 11.42 -11.62
CA ASP A 254 10.80 11.40 -11.12
C ASP A 254 9.92 10.27 -11.72
N LEU A 255 10.53 9.18 -12.20
CA LEU A 255 9.82 8.09 -12.86
C LEU A 255 8.68 7.54 -11.99
N TYR A 256 8.94 7.29 -10.70
CA TYR A 256 7.94 6.78 -9.75
C TYR A 256 6.65 7.62 -9.73
N PHE A 257 6.79 8.93 -9.72
CA PHE A 257 5.66 9.87 -9.71
C PHE A 257 4.97 9.95 -11.07
N LYS A 258 5.73 9.96 -12.17
CA LYS A 258 5.19 10.03 -13.53
C LYS A 258 4.31 8.83 -13.86
N ILE A 259 4.78 7.61 -13.53
CA ILE A 259 4.02 6.40 -13.79
C ILE A 259 2.84 6.21 -12.84
N SER A 260 2.93 6.74 -11.62
CA SER A 260 1.80 6.80 -10.69
C SER A 260 0.70 7.71 -11.22
N ARG A 261 1.05 8.93 -11.64
CA ARG A 261 0.11 9.88 -12.23
C ARG A 261 -0.59 9.32 -13.46
N HIS A 262 0.18 8.66 -14.35
CA HIS A 262 -0.40 8.00 -15.53
C HIS A 262 -1.47 6.96 -15.14
N ALA A 263 -1.22 6.13 -14.14
CA ALA A 263 -2.18 5.12 -13.69
C ALA A 263 -3.48 5.76 -13.15
N ASP A 264 -3.35 6.83 -12.35
CA ASP A 264 -4.50 7.56 -11.83
C ASP A 264 -5.32 8.20 -12.97
N GLU A 265 -4.67 8.81 -13.97
CA GLU A 265 -5.34 9.37 -15.14
C GLU A 265 -6.10 8.32 -15.97
N MET A 266 -5.55 7.12 -16.11
CA MET A 266 -6.26 6.00 -16.74
C MET A 266 -7.45 5.54 -15.90
N ALA A 267 -7.29 5.49 -14.57
CA ALA A 267 -8.37 5.12 -13.66
C ALA A 267 -9.50 6.14 -13.64
N TYR A 268 -9.21 7.44 -13.76
CA TYR A 268 -10.25 8.46 -13.86
C TYR A 268 -11.12 8.27 -15.11
N GLN A 269 -10.52 7.91 -16.25
CA GLN A 269 -11.27 7.55 -17.44
C GLN A 269 -12.13 6.29 -17.23
N ILE A 270 -11.60 5.28 -16.52
CA ILE A 270 -12.36 4.06 -16.16
C ILE A 270 -13.55 4.43 -15.27
N ARG A 271 -13.37 5.27 -14.26
CA ARG A 271 -14.45 5.80 -13.41
C ARG A 271 -15.53 6.47 -14.26
N ASP A 272 -15.12 7.37 -15.14
CA ASP A 272 -16.03 8.16 -15.98
C ASP A 272 -16.83 7.28 -16.96
N ILE A 273 -16.25 6.15 -17.42
CA ILE A 273 -16.95 5.15 -18.23
C ILE A 273 -18.14 4.58 -17.45
N PHE A 274 -17.91 4.12 -16.22
CA PHE A 274 -18.95 3.47 -15.42
C PHE A 274 -19.99 4.49 -14.93
N VAL A 275 -19.55 5.64 -14.41
CA VAL A 275 -20.45 6.69 -13.91
C VAL A 275 -21.35 7.23 -15.05
N SER A 276 -20.79 7.48 -16.24
CA SER A 276 -21.57 7.94 -17.41
C SER A 276 -22.56 6.90 -17.91
N ALA A 277 -22.30 5.61 -17.68
CA ALA A 277 -23.21 4.51 -17.98
C ALA A 277 -24.27 4.31 -16.89
N GLY A 278 -24.20 5.06 -15.78
CA GLY A 278 -25.19 5.04 -14.69
C GLY A 278 -24.89 4.03 -13.59
N TYR A 279 -23.68 3.46 -13.53
CA TYR A 279 -23.28 2.56 -12.44
C TYR A 279 -22.80 3.37 -11.23
N PRO A 280 -23.32 3.13 -10.02
CA PRO A 280 -22.78 3.71 -8.81
C PRO A 280 -21.41 3.09 -8.45
N LEU A 281 -20.66 3.77 -7.61
CA LEU A 281 -19.38 3.28 -7.11
C LEU A 281 -19.50 2.83 -5.65
N LEU A 282 -18.74 1.80 -5.25
CA LEU A 282 -18.62 1.36 -3.85
C LEU A 282 -17.83 2.38 -3.02
N PHE A 283 -16.77 2.96 -3.62
CA PHE A 283 -15.86 3.90 -2.97
C PHE A 283 -15.68 5.13 -3.87
N ASP A 284 -15.60 6.29 -3.26
CA ASP A 284 -15.16 7.52 -3.95
C ASP A 284 -13.61 7.53 -3.95
N SER A 285 -13.04 6.76 -4.86
CA SER A 285 -11.59 6.60 -4.96
C SER A 285 -11.00 7.59 -5.97
N PRO A 286 -10.09 8.47 -5.52
CA PRO A 286 -9.33 9.33 -6.41
C PRO A 286 -8.04 8.67 -6.93
N THR A 287 -7.82 7.36 -6.69
CA THR A 287 -6.59 6.65 -7.04
C THR A 287 -6.78 5.71 -8.24
N ASN A 288 -5.79 4.88 -8.49
CA ASN A 288 -5.73 3.91 -9.58
C ASN A 288 -6.79 2.78 -9.52
N GLN A 289 -7.60 2.71 -8.47
CA GLN A 289 -8.62 1.68 -8.25
C GLN A 289 -10.02 2.28 -8.39
N GLN A 290 -10.88 1.65 -9.18
CA GLN A 290 -12.27 2.07 -9.39
C GLN A 290 -13.21 0.89 -9.14
N SER A 291 -14.26 1.10 -8.36
CA SER A 291 -15.10 0.00 -7.88
C SER A 291 -16.57 0.20 -8.23
N PRO A 292 -17.00 -0.03 -9.49
CA PRO A 292 -18.39 0.07 -9.89
C PRO A 292 -19.25 -1.06 -9.28
N ILE A 293 -20.51 -0.74 -9.01
CA ILE A 293 -21.57 -1.69 -8.66
C ILE A 293 -22.35 -2.00 -9.95
N MET A 294 -22.40 -3.26 -10.35
CA MET A 294 -23.00 -3.68 -11.61
C MET A 294 -23.94 -4.87 -11.43
N PRO A 295 -24.96 -5.02 -12.32
CA PRO A 295 -25.74 -6.24 -12.41
C PRO A 295 -24.85 -7.47 -12.73
N ASP A 296 -25.15 -8.61 -12.12
CA ASP A 296 -24.34 -9.83 -12.28
C ASP A 296 -24.33 -10.38 -13.71
N ASP A 297 -25.42 -10.22 -14.46
CA ASP A 297 -25.53 -10.63 -15.87
C ASP A 297 -24.67 -9.74 -16.78
N GLU A 298 -24.63 -8.43 -16.54
CA GLU A 298 -23.75 -7.51 -17.26
C GLU A 298 -22.28 -7.77 -16.92
N LEU A 299 -21.98 -8.06 -15.65
CA LEU A 299 -20.64 -8.49 -15.22
C LEU A 299 -20.20 -9.78 -15.93
N ALA A 300 -21.10 -10.77 -16.04
CA ALA A 300 -20.81 -12.01 -16.75
C ALA A 300 -20.52 -11.78 -18.24
N GLU A 301 -21.22 -10.84 -18.88
CA GLU A 301 -20.95 -10.47 -20.28
C GLU A 301 -19.62 -9.74 -20.42
N LEU A 302 -19.37 -8.73 -19.58
CA LEU A 302 -18.11 -7.98 -19.56
C LEU A 302 -16.89 -8.87 -19.28
N GLY A 303 -17.07 -9.86 -18.39
CA GLY A 303 -16.05 -10.82 -17.98
C GLY A 303 -15.57 -11.75 -19.11
N LYS A 304 -16.29 -11.83 -20.25
CA LYS A 304 -15.83 -12.58 -21.44
C LYS A 304 -14.62 -11.94 -22.11
N SER A 305 -14.42 -10.62 -21.92
CA SER A 305 -13.38 -9.86 -22.58
C SER A 305 -12.46 -9.12 -21.61
N PHE A 306 -12.93 -8.83 -20.40
CA PHE A 306 -12.20 -8.06 -19.39
C PHE A 306 -12.12 -8.81 -18.07
N GLY A 307 -10.90 -8.87 -17.50
CA GLY A 307 -10.69 -9.33 -16.13
C GLY A 307 -10.92 -8.18 -15.15
N TYR A 308 -11.68 -8.45 -14.09
CA TYR A 308 -11.90 -7.57 -12.94
C TYR A 308 -11.83 -8.39 -11.65
N GLU A 309 -11.69 -7.73 -10.50
CA GLU A 309 -11.69 -8.39 -9.19
C GLU A 309 -13.08 -8.29 -8.57
N TYR A 310 -13.64 -9.39 -8.09
CA TYR A 310 -14.85 -9.38 -7.27
C TYR A 310 -14.52 -8.77 -5.90
N TRP A 311 -15.34 -7.81 -5.45
CA TRP A 311 -15.16 -7.18 -4.15
C TRP A 311 -16.17 -7.70 -3.13
N GLU A 312 -17.44 -7.43 -3.35
CA GLU A 312 -18.51 -7.85 -2.45
C GLU A 312 -19.86 -8.00 -3.15
N ARG A 313 -20.77 -8.72 -2.49
CA ARG A 313 -22.16 -8.79 -2.86
C ARG A 313 -22.90 -7.57 -2.29
N VAL A 314 -23.53 -6.77 -3.17
CA VAL A 314 -24.30 -5.58 -2.75
C VAL A 314 -25.76 -5.92 -2.47
N ASP A 315 -26.39 -6.68 -3.38
CA ASP A 315 -27.74 -7.20 -3.22
C ASP A 315 -27.93 -8.54 -3.96
N LYS A 316 -29.18 -8.98 -4.19
CA LYS A 316 -29.48 -10.27 -4.84
C LYS A 316 -29.01 -10.38 -6.29
N THR A 317 -28.81 -9.26 -6.97
CA THR A 317 -28.55 -9.17 -8.41
C THR A 317 -27.38 -8.28 -8.77
N HIS A 318 -26.75 -7.60 -7.79
CA HIS A 318 -25.65 -6.68 -8.02
C HIS A 318 -24.43 -7.03 -7.18
N SER A 319 -23.29 -6.93 -7.80
CA SER A 319 -21.98 -7.08 -7.16
C SER A 319 -21.14 -5.82 -7.34
N GLY A 320 -20.37 -5.49 -6.31
CA GLY A 320 -19.28 -4.54 -6.41
C GLY A 320 -18.04 -5.25 -6.93
N VAL A 321 -17.39 -4.67 -7.91
CA VAL A 321 -16.16 -5.20 -8.52
C VAL A 321 -15.11 -4.10 -8.60
N ARG A 322 -13.82 -4.49 -8.68
CA ARG A 322 -12.73 -3.54 -8.78
C ARG A 322 -12.04 -3.64 -10.12
N PHE A 323 -11.80 -2.47 -10.73
CA PHE A 323 -10.94 -2.27 -11.87
C PHE A 323 -9.70 -1.48 -11.42
N CYS A 324 -8.51 -2.02 -11.63
CA CYS A 324 -7.25 -1.36 -11.34
C CYS A 324 -6.58 -0.90 -12.63
N ALA A 325 -6.19 0.36 -12.71
CA ALA A 325 -5.20 0.81 -13.67
C ALA A 325 -3.79 0.67 -13.07
N SER A 326 -2.79 0.51 -13.91
CA SER A 326 -1.38 0.42 -13.53
C SER A 326 -0.52 1.34 -14.40
N TRP A 327 0.75 1.40 -14.10
CA TRP A 327 1.76 2.07 -14.93
C TRP A 327 1.79 1.58 -16.39
N ALA A 328 1.29 0.38 -16.65
CA ALA A 328 1.27 -0.26 -17.98
C ALA A 328 -0.09 -0.18 -18.68
N THR A 329 -1.13 0.38 -18.04
CA THR A 329 -2.44 0.53 -18.64
C THR A 329 -2.38 1.52 -19.81
N THR A 330 -2.79 1.08 -21.01
CA THR A 330 -2.75 1.91 -22.22
C THR A 330 -4.12 2.55 -22.50
N GLN A 331 -4.11 3.61 -23.34
CA GLN A 331 -5.35 4.24 -23.78
C GLN A 331 -6.25 3.26 -24.56
N GLU A 332 -5.65 2.36 -25.36
CA GLU A 332 -6.36 1.32 -26.11
C GLU A 332 -7.13 0.37 -25.19
N HIS A 333 -6.57 0.03 -24.01
CA HIS A 333 -7.25 -0.79 -23.01
C HIS A 333 -8.49 -0.07 -22.46
N VAL A 334 -8.37 1.21 -22.16
CA VAL A 334 -9.47 2.04 -21.64
C VAL A 334 -10.55 2.26 -22.70
N ASP A 335 -10.16 2.52 -23.94
CA ASP A 335 -11.12 2.72 -25.05
C ASP A 335 -11.87 1.42 -25.38
N ALA A 336 -11.21 0.28 -25.32
CA ALA A 336 -11.88 -1.02 -25.49
C ALA A 336 -12.91 -1.27 -24.37
N LEU A 337 -12.57 -0.96 -23.10
CA LEU A 337 -13.51 -1.03 -21.98
C LEU A 337 -14.71 -0.09 -22.19
N ARG A 338 -14.47 1.15 -22.62
CA ARG A 338 -15.51 2.13 -22.94
C ARG A 338 -16.50 1.59 -23.95
N ALA A 339 -16.00 1.03 -25.05
CA ALA A 339 -16.86 0.46 -26.11
C ALA A 339 -17.70 -0.71 -25.59
N ALA A 340 -17.13 -1.58 -24.76
CA ALA A 340 -17.83 -2.73 -24.18
C ALA A 340 -18.91 -2.30 -23.21
N VAL A 341 -18.64 -1.37 -22.29
CA VAL A 341 -19.63 -0.87 -21.33
C VAL A 341 -20.77 -0.15 -22.04
N GLN A 342 -20.49 0.63 -23.10
CA GLN A 342 -21.52 1.26 -23.92
C GLN A 342 -22.39 0.24 -24.66
N ALA A 343 -21.86 -0.92 -25.02
CA ALA A 343 -22.62 -1.98 -25.68
C ALA A 343 -23.61 -2.68 -24.74
N LEU A 344 -23.33 -2.75 -23.45
CA LEU A 344 -24.24 -3.30 -22.43
C LEU A 344 -25.50 -2.44 -22.23
N ARG A 345 -25.47 -1.18 -22.64
CA ARG A 345 -26.57 -0.22 -22.46
C ARG A 345 -27.47 -0.06 -23.70
N LYS A 346 -27.19 -0.82 -24.76
CA LYS A 346 -28.00 -0.85 -25.99
C LYS A 346 -29.01 -2.01 -25.98
#